data_0e18aa78195522838b383382fc12a10a
#
_entry.id   0e18aa78195522838b383382fc12a10a
#
_cell.length_a   1.000
_cell.length_b   1.000
_cell.length_c   1.000
_cell.angle_alpha   90.00
_cell.angle_beta   90.00
_cell.angle_gamma   90.00
#
_symmetry.space_group_name_H-M   'P 1'
#
loop_
_entity.id
_entity.type
_entity.pdbx_description
1 polymer ?
#
loop_
_entity_poly.entity_id
_entity_poly.type
_entity_poly.pdbx_seq_one_letter_code
_entity_poly.pdbx_strand_id
1 'polypeptide(L)'
;MKTRTAQRLAAVACLAFAGTSWASDAPVVTDAWSRATPPGTTVGAAYMTIQGGKEADRLVDANSDRAAMVHLHSVEEKDGVSKMRAIDAVEIPAGQRVTLAPKSTHVMLMGLDGPLVAGQTFVVTLRFAKAGEQPVTVTVKPATATDDHAQHQH
;
A
#
# COMPACT_ATOMS: atom_id res chain seq x y z
N MET A 1 27.93 -10.56 72.26
CA MET A 1 28.36 -10.22 70.90
C MET A 1 27.13 -10.25 70.01
N LYS A 2 26.68 -9.07 69.54
CA LYS A 2 25.44 -8.93 68.76
C LYS A 2 25.83 -8.67 67.32
N THR A 3 25.60 -9.62 66.44
CA THR A 3 25.78 -9.49 65.01
C THR A 3 24.50 -8.98 64.38
N ARG A 4 24.54 -7.77 63.83
CA ARG A 4 23.44 -7.16 63.07
C ARG A 4 23.56 -7.55 61.58
N THR A 5 22.64 -8.37 61.12
CA THR A 5 22.46 -8.72 59.71
C THR A 5 21.75 -7.56 59.02
N ALA A 6 22.43 -6.86 58.11
CA ALA A 6 21.85 -5.84 57.26
C ALA A 6 21.21 -6.46 56.00
N GLN A 7 19.89 -6.40 55.92
CA GLN A 7 19.09 -6.78 54.80
C GLN A 7 19.16 -5.67 53.73
N ARG A 8 19.81 -5.95 52.59
CA ARG A 8 19.81 -5.05 51.42
C ARG A 8 18.59 -5.35 50.59
N LEU A 9 17.64 -4.45 50.52
CA LEU A 9 16.55 -4.45 49.56
C LEU A 9 17.12 -4.02 48.20
N ALA A 10 17.10 -4.93 47.24
CA ALA A 10 17.37 -4.62 45.84
C ALA A 10 16.05 -4.13 45.18
N ALA A 11 15.96 -2.84 44.92
CA ALA A 11 14.87 -2.28 44.14
C ALA A 11 15.10 -2.59 42.66
N VAL A 12 14.30 -3.47 42.09
CA VAL A 12 14.27 -3.73 40.64
C VAL A 12 13.46 -2.62 40.02
N ALA A 13 14.14 -1.69 39.35
CA ALA A 13 13.51 -0.67 38.50
C ALA A 13 13.12 -1.32 37.18
N CYS A 14 11.83 -1.61 36.97
CA CYS A 14 11.28 -1.95 35.67
C CYS A 14 11.27 -0.69 34.79
N LEU A 15 12.26 -0.57 33.88
CA LEU A 15 12.19 0.39 32.77
C LEU A 15 11.13 -0.12 31.79
N ALA A 16 9.97 0.53 31.79
CA ALA A 16 9.00 0.39 30.73
C ALA A 16 9.58 1.05 29.46
N PHE A 17 10.05 0.25 28.51
CA PHE A 17 10.35 0.72 27.17
C PHE A 17 9.02 1.09 26.50
N ALA A 18 8.64 2.36 26.57
CA ALA A 18 7.62 2.91 25.71
C ALA A 18 8.21 2.89 24.27
N GLY A 19 7.80 1.90 23.48
CA GLY A 19 8.14 1.82 22.07
C GLY A 19 7.59 3.05 21.36
N THR A 20 8.43 4.04 21.10
CA THR A 20 8.10 5.16 20.22
C THR A 20 7.97 4.61 18.82
N SER A 21 6.73 4.46 18.36
CA SER A 21 6.42 4.18 16.96
C SER A 21 6.88 5.39 16.14
N TRP A 22 8.02 5.27 15.51
CA TRP A 22 8.54 6.32 14.63
C TRP A 22 7.70 6.28 13.36
N ALA A 23 6.77 7.22 13.22
CA ALA A 23 6.09 7.41 11.95
C ALA A 23 7.15 7.73 10.89
N SER A 24 7.16 6.99 9.79
CA SER A 24 8.05 7.27 8.67
C SER A 24 7.80 8.68 8.15
N ASP A 25 8.86 9.38 7.77
CA ASP A 25 8.73 10.71 7.16
C ASP A 25 8.07 10.61 5.78
N ALA A 26 8.32 9.53 5.04
CA ALA A 26 7.74 9.24 3.74
C ALA A 26 6.50 8.32 3.85
N PRO A 27 5.59 8.34 2.87
CA PRO A 27 4.53 7.36 2.76
C PRO A 27 5.08 5.92 2.71
N VAL A 28 4.37 4.98 3.35
CA VAL A 28 4.72 3.55 3.35
C VAL A 28 3.66 2.78 2.57
N VAL A 29 4.09 1.99 1.58
CA VAL A 29 3.21 1.18 0.75
C VAL A 29 3.24 -0.27 1.23
N THR A 30 2.07 -0.84 1.43
CA THR A 30 1.87 -2.24 1.86
C THR A 30 0.81 -2.92 1.01
N ASP A 31 0.75 -4.26 1.10
CA ASP A 31 -0.30 -5.08 0.47
C ASP A 31 -0.48 -4.81 -1.03
N ALA A 32 0.64 -4.60 -1.75
CA ALA A 32 0.58 -4.36 -3.17
C ALA A 32 0.32 -5.67 -3.94
N TRP A 33 -0.75 -5.69 -4.72
CA TRP A 33 -1.17 -6.85 -5.46
C TRP A 33 -1.87 -6.50 -6.79
N SER A 34 -1.96 -7.46 -7.68
CA SER A 34 -2.69 -7.40 -8.95
C SER A 34 -3.46 -8.70 -9.13
N ARG A 35 -4.44 -8.71 -10.01
CA ARG A 35 -5.08 -9.96 -10.44
C ARG A 35 -4.36 -10.56 -11.62
N ALA A 36 -4.30 -11.89 -11.67
CA ALA A 36 -3.89 -12.62 -12.86
C ALA A 36 -4.78 -12.27 -14.05
N THR A 37 -4.18 -12.14 -15.23
CA THR A 37 -4.90 -11.81 -16.46
C THR A 37 -4.88 -12.99 -17.43
N PRO A 38 -5.95 -13.21 -18.21
CA PRO A 38 -5.93 -14.21 -19.28
C PRO A 38 -4.87 -13.91 -20.34
N PRO A 39 -4.38 -14.93 -21.07
CA PRO A 39 -3.53 -14.72 -22.24
C PRO A 39 -4.18 -13.78 -23.26
N GLY A 40 -3.37 -12.88 -23.85
CA GLY A 40 -3.84 -11.89 -24.81
C GLY A 40 -4.47 -10.64 -24.20
N THR A 41 -4.65 -10.58 -22.89
CA THR A 41 -5.08 -9.36 -22.21
C THR A 41 -3.92 -8.37 -22.13
N THR A 42 -4.16 -7.15 -22.60
CA THR A 42 -3.15 -6.07 -22.62
C THR A 42 -3.36 -5.04 -21.50
N VAL A 43 -4.32 -5.26 -20.62
CA VAL A 43 -4.69 -4.33 -19.54
C VAL A 43 -4.71 -5.07 -18.21
N GLY A 44 -4.18 -4.44 -17.17
CA GLY A 44 -4.21 -4.92 -15.79
C GLY A 44 -4.40 -3.76 -14.81
N ALA A 45 -4.48 -4.09 -13.54
CA ALA A 45 -4.56 -3.09 -12.48
C ALA A 45 -3.76 -3.55 -11.25
N ALA A 46 -3.12 -2.60 -10.58
CA ALA A 46 -2.48 -2.83 -9.30
C ALA A 46 -3.20 -2.08 -8.18
N TYR A 47 -3.27 -2.71 -7.05
CA TYR A 47 -3.96 -2.28 -5.83
C TYR A 47 -2.96 -2.30 -4.67
N MET A 48 -3.13 -1.41 -3.71
CA MET A 48 -2.23 -1.31 -2.57
C MET A 48 -2.82 -0.46 -1.46
N THR A 49 -2.22 -0.53 -0.30
CA THR A 49 -2.48 0.39 0.81
C THR A 49 -1.30 1.34 0.98
N ILE A 50 -1.57 2.63 1.10
CA ILE A 50 -0.57 3.67 1.31
C ILE A 50 -0.84 4.31 2.66
N GLN A 51 0.09 4.14 3.60
CA GLN A 51 0.07 4.83 4.89
C GLN A 51 0.80 6.17 4.74
N GLY A 52 0.12 7.27 4.95
CA GLY A 52 0.71 8.61 4.92
C GLY A 52 1.79 8.77 5.98
N GLY A 53 2.87 9.48 5.61
CA GLY A 53 3.96 9.83 6.50
C GLY A 53 3.62 10.97 7.47
N LYS A 54 4.62 11.63 8.01
CA LYS A 54 4.43 12.76 8.95
C LYS A 54 3.80 13.98 8.28
N GLU A 55 4.04 14.16 6.99
CA GLU A 55 3.45 15.23 6.18
C GLU A 55 2.51 14.67 5.13
N ALA A 56 1.53 15.47 4.73
CA ALA A 56 0.69 15.15 3.59
C ALA A 56 1.52 15.15 2.30
N ASP A 57 1.26 14.17 1.41
CA ASP A 57 1.87 14.02 0.11
C ASP A 57 0.81 13.72 -0.96
N ARG A 58 1.21 13.50 -2.19
CA ARG A 58 0.35 13.09 -3.30
C ARG A 58 1.08 12.06 -4.16
N LEU A 59 0.41 10.98 -4.48
CA LEU A 59 0.85 10.08 -5.54
C LEU A 59 0.48 10.73 -6.88
N VAL A 60 1.47 11.11 -7.67
CA VAL A 60 1.29 11.90 -8.90
C VAL A 60 1.59 11.13 -10.17
N ASP A 61 2.25 9.98 -10.07
CA ASP A 61 2.58 9.16 -11.23
C ASP A 61 2.92 7.73 -10.81
N ALA A 62 2.89 6.82 -11.76
CA ALA A 62 3.37 5.46 -11.59
C ALA A 62 3.92 4.93 -12.92
N ASN A 63 4.93 4.06 -12.86
CA ASN A 63 5.43 3.36 -14.04
C ASN A 63 5.78 1.90 -13.72
N SER A 64 5.89 1.07 -14.74
CA SER A 64 6.32 -0.33 -14.64
C SER A 64 6.91 -0.77 -15.98
N ASP A 65 7.93 -1.60 -15.94
CA ASP A 65 8.51 -2.25 -17.12
C ASP A 65 7.57 -3.31 -17.75
N ARG A 66 6.53 -3.73 -17.01
CA ARG A 66 5.52 -4.69 -17.47
C ARG A 66 4.41 -4.06 -18.32
N ALA A 67 4.36 -2.73 -18.47
CA ALA A 67 3.30 -2.03 -19.18
C ALA A 67 3.86 -0.85 -19.98
N ALA A 68 3.33 -0.63 -21.17
CA ALA A 68 3.74 0.49 -22.02
C ALA A 68 3.31 1.84 -21.42
N MET A 69 2.20 1.87 -20.69
CA MET A 69 1.68 3.06 -20.01
C MET A 69 1.06 2.67 -18.65
N VAL A 70 1.23 3.53 -17.67
CA VAL A 70 0.63 3.38 -16.35
C VAL A 70 -0.07 4.67 -15.98
N HIS A 71 -1.32 4.59 -15.50
CA HIS A 71 -2.11 5.75 -15.12
C HIS A 71 -2.80 5.53 -13.77
N LEU A 72 -3.06 6.62 -13.06
CA LEU A 72 -3.94 6.61 -11.90
C LEU A 72 -5.38 6.78 -12.38
N HIS A 73 -6.27 5.88 -11.96
CA HIS A 73 -7.68 5.93 -12.30
C HIS A 73 -8.54 5.94 -11.04
N SER A 74 -9.66 6.64 -11.11
CA SER A 74 -10.74 6.54 -10.13
C SER A 74 -12.00 5.97 -10.76
N VAL A 75 -12.78 5.24 -9.97
CA VAL A 75 -14.10 4.77 -10.34
C VAL A 75 -15.11 5.52 -9.50
N GLU A 76 -16.04 6.20 -10.16
CA GLU A 76 -17.18 6.85 -9.53
C GLU A 76 -18.46 6.10 -9.92
N GLU A 77 -19.26 5.75 -8.94
CA GLU A 77 -20.58 5.18 -9.18
C GLU A 77 -21.63 6.27 -9.00
N LYS A 78 -22.43 6.50 -10.05
CA LYS A 78 -23.54 7.43 -10.02
C LYS A 78 -24.75 6.78 -10.71
N ASP A 79 -25.89 6.73 -10.01
CA ASP A 79 -27.15 6.17 -10.52
C ASP A 79 -27.02 4.71 -11.03
N GLY A 80 -26.19 3.89 -10.33
CA GLY A 80 -25.91 2.50 -10.72
C GLY A 80 -24.97 2.34 -11.92
N VAL A 81 -24.40 3.44 -12.43
CA VAL A 81 -23.43 3.43 -13.53
C VAL A 81 -22.04 3.75 -12.98
N SER A 82 -21.13 2.78 -13.13
CA SER A 82 -19.72 2.98 -12.79
C SER A 82 -18.99 3.66 -13.95
N LYS A 83 -18.34 4.78 -13.68
CA LYS A 83 -17.49 5.51 -14.63
C LYS A 83 -16.05 5.52 -14.15
N MET A 84 -15.15 5.00 -14.96
CA MET A 84 -13.71 5.05 -14.73
C MET A 84 -13.13 6.25 -15.47
N ARG A 85 -12.25 7.00 -14.81
CA ARG A 85 -11.54 8.12 -15.41
C ARG A 85 -10.10 8.22 -14.90
N ALA A 86 -9.22 8.70 -15.74
CA ALA A 86 -7.87 9.06 -15.32
C ALA A 86 -7.91 10.27 -14.37
N ILE A 87 -7.03 10.25 -13.37
CA ILE A 87 -6.83 11.34 -12.41
C ILE A 87 -5.36 11.71 -12.35
N ASP A 88 -5.07 12.98 -12.08
CA ASP A 88 -3.70 13.50 -12.05
C ASP A 88 -2.95 13.14 -10.75
N ALA A 89 -3.67 12.92 -9.67
CA ALA A 89 -3.07 12.57 -8.38
C ALA A 89 -4.05 11.88 -7.43
N VAL A 90 -3.48 11.15 -6.47
CA VAL A 90 -4.17 10.63 -5.28
C VAL A 90 -3.62 11.35 -4.06
N GLU A 91 -4.49 12.00 -3.29
CA GLU A 91 -4.11 12.67 -2.05
C GLU A 91 -3.75 11.64 -0.97
N ILE A 92 -2.62 11.86 -0.29
CA ILE A 92 -2.13 11.04 0.81
C ILE A 92 -2.01 11.94 2.05
N PRO A 93 -3.06 12.09 2.83
CA PRO A 93 -3.03 12.93 4.03
C PRO A 93 -2.05 12.40 5.08
N ALA A 94 -1.44 13.30 5.85
CA ALA A 94 -0.49 12.95 6.90
C ALA A 94 -1.09 11.93 7.88
N GLY A 95 -0.35 10.84 8.13
CA GLY A 95 -0.73 9.81 9.08
C GLY A 95 -1.98 8.99 8.73
N GLN A 96 -2.63 9.27 7.60
CA GLN A 96 -3.84 8.55 7.19
C GLN A 96 -3.53 7.40 6.23
N ARG A 97 -4.43 6.42 6.22
CA ARG A 97 -4.38 5.28 5.31
C ARG A 97 -5.26 5.56 4.09
N VAL A 98 -4.68 5.39 2.90
CA VAL A 98 -5.36 5.47 1.62
C VAL A 98 -5.28 4.10 0.96
N THR A 99 -6.42 3.53 0.57
CA THR A 99 -6.48 2.21 -0.07
C THR A 99 -6.86 2.36 -1.54
N LEU A 100 -6.00 1.86 -2.41
CA LEU A 100 -6.28 1.66 -3.83
C LEU A 100 -6.82 0.25 -4.00
N ALA A 101 -8.05 0.13 -4.48
CA ALA A 101 -8.81 -1.14 -4.48
C ALA A 101 -9.64 -1.31 -5.77
N PRO A 102 -10.06 -2.55 -6.08
CA PRO A 102 -11.03 -2.80 -7.16
C PRO A 102 -12.29 -1.96 -6.98
N LYS A 103 -12.84 -1.45 -8.09
CA LYS A 103 -14.02 -0.56 -8.11
C LYS A 103 -13.83 0.79 -7.40
N SER A 104 -12.61 1.15 -7.09
CA SER A 104 -12.23 2.42 -6.47
C SER A 104 -11.04 3.01 -7.23
N THR A 105 -10.23 3.85 -6.57
CA THR A 105 -8.97 4.33 -7.13
C THR A 105 -7.98 3.18 -7.29
N HIS A 106 -7.26 3.12 -8.40
CA HIS A 106 -6.27 2.08 -8.67
C HIS A 106 -5.20 2.55 -9.67
N VAL A 107 -4.12 1.78 -9.74
CA VAL A 107 -3.06 1.94 -10.74
C VAL A 107 -3.41 1.09 -11.95
N MET A 108 -3.70 1.70 -13.08
CA MET A 108 -4.05 1.04 -14.34
C MET A 108 -2.80 0.76 -15.17
N LEU A 109 -2.61 -0.48 -15.58
CA LEU A 109 -1.52 -0.94 -16.42
C LEU A 109 -2.06 -1.17 -17.84
N MET A 110 -1.50 -0.49 -18.83
CA MET A 110 -1.95 -0.55 -20.23
C MET A 110 -0.79 -0.95 -21.15
N GLY A 111 -1.09 -1.79 -22.13
CA GLY A 111 -0.06 -2.33 -23.02
C GLY A 111 0.86 -3.29 -22.26
N LEU A 112 0.29 -4.25 -21.54
CA LEU A 112 1.07 -5.31 -20.87
C LEU A 112 1.89 -6.09 -21.90
N ASP A 113 3.15 -6.38 -21.59
CA ASP A 113 4.08 -7.17 -22.38
C ASP A 113 3.78 -8.68 -22.39
N GLY A 114 2.83 -9.11 -21.57
CA GLY A 114 2.36 -10.48 -21.44
C GLY A 114 1.37 -10.62 -20.29
N PRO A 115 0.78 -11.80 -20.11
CA PRO A 115 -0.19 -12.02 -19.03
C PRO A 115 0.46 -11.88 -17.66
N LEU A 116 -0.31 -11.39 -16.69
CA LEU A 116 0.04 -11.43 -15.27
C LEU A 116 -0.33 -12.82 -14.73
N VAL A 117 0.67 -13.60 -14.34
CA VAL A 117 0.48 -15.00 -13.90
C VAL A 117 0.47 -15.05 -12.37
N ALA A 118 -0.54 -15.71 -11.78
CA ALA A 118 -0.66 -15.87 -10.34
C ALA A 118 0.60 -16.48 -9.71
N GLY A 119 1.04 -15.91 -8.60
CA GLY A 119 2.26 -16.30 -7.90
C GLY A 119 3.53 -15.57 -8.37
N GLN A 120 3.49 -14.88 -9.50
CA GLN A 120 4.58 -14.02 -9.95
C GLN A 120 4.53 -12.65 -9.24
N THR A 121 5.66 -11.93 -9.32
CA THR A 121 5.77 -10.55 -8.86
C THR A 121 6.33 -9.66 -9.97
N PHE A 122 6.02 -8.38 -9.91
CA PHE A 122 6.61 -7.35 -10.76
C PHE A 122 6.74 -6.05 -9.97
N VAL A 123 7.48 -5.09 -10.50
CA VAL A 123 7.70 -3.81 -9.85
C VAL A 123 6.84 -2.72 -10.49
N VAL A 124 6.18 -1.95 -9.63
CA VAL A 124 5.59 -0.66 -9.99
C VAL A 124 6.35 0.42 -9.22
N THR A 125 6.91 1.37 -9.92
CA THR A 125 7.54 2.54 -9.31
C THR A 125 6.50 3.63 -9.17
N LEU A 126 6.17 3.98 -7.93
CA LEU A 126 5.26 5.07 -7.58
C LEU A 126 6.06 6.36 -7.44
N ARG A 127 5.53 7.47 -7.97
CA ARG A 127 6.14 8.79 -7.80
C ARG A 127 5.25 9.67 -6.94
N PHE A 128 5.76 10.01 -5.77
CA PHE A 128 5.15 10.95 -4.85
C PHE A 128 5.67 12.37 -5.09
N ALA A 129 4.84 13.37 -4.86
CA ALA A 129 5.20 14.77 -5.11
C ALA A 129 6.33 15.26 -4.21
N LYS A 130 6.39 14.81 -2.95
CA LYS A 130 7.43 15.17 -1.99
C LYS A 130 8.42 14.03 -1.74
N ALA A 131 7.94 12.82 -1.47
CA ALA A 131 8.80 11.68 -1.14
C ALA A 131 9.58 11.10 -2.33
N GLY A 132 9.24 11.51 -3.57
CA GLY A 132 9.92 11.04 -4.77
C GLY A 132 9.50 9.64 -5.20
N GLU A 133 10.39 8.93 -5.87
CA GLU A 133 10.13 7.61 -6.43
C GLU A 133 10.32 6.50 -5.40
N GLN A 134 9.36 5.57 -5.37
CA GLN A 134 9.40 4.38 -4.53
C GLN A 134 9.06 3.15 -5.36
N PRO A 135 9.99 2.20 -5.53
CA PRO A 135 9.71 0.92 -6.15
C PRO A 135 8.90 0.04 -5.19
N VAL A 136 7.82 -0.53 -5.70
CA VAL A 136 6.90 -1.38 -4.95
C VAL A 136 6.79 -2.73 -5.65
N THR A 137 7.04 -3.81 -4.92
CA THR A 137 6.84 -5.17 -5.42
C THR A 137 5.36 -5.53 -5.34
N VAL A 138 4.75 -5.80 -6.49
CA VAL A 138 3.36 -6.19 -6.64
C VAL A 138 3.28 -7.69 -6.81
N THR A 139 2.48 -8.37 -5.98
CA THR A 139 2.24 -9.82 -6.07
C THR A 139 1.00 -10.08 -6.93
N VAL A 140 1.10 -10.98 -7.91
CA VAL A 140 -0.03 -11.39 -8.73
C VAL A 140 -0.83 -12.47 -8.00
N LYS A 141 -2.06 -12.15 -7.65
CA LYS A 141 -3.03 -13.08 -7.03
C LYS A 141 -3.90 -13.75 -8.10
N PRO A 142 -4.52 -14.92 -7.80
CA PRO A 142 -5.50 -15.54 -8.69
C PRO A 142 -6.58 -14.56 -9.14
N ALA A 143 -7.16 -14.74 -10.33
CA ALA A 143 -8.19 -13.87 -10.88
C ALA A 143 -9.46 -13.76 -10.00
N THR A 144 -9.71 -14.77 -9.17
CA THR A 144 -10.82 -14.83 -8.20
C THR A 144 -10.52 -14.13 -6.87
N ALA A 145 -9.30 -13.56 -6.69
CA ALA A 145 -8.94 -12.88 -5.45
C ALA A 145 -9.84 -11.66 -5.22
N THR A 146 -10.48 -11.63 -4.07
CA THR A 146 -11.20 -10.49 -3.51
C THR A 146 -10.36 -9.83 -2.43
N ASP A 147 -10.64 -8.58 -2.09
CA ASP A 147 -9.97 -7.91 -0.98
C ASP A 147 -10.29 -8.65 0.33
N ASP A 148 -9.29 -9.30 0.93
CA ASP A 148 -9.45 -10.00 2.22
C ASP A 148 -9.73 -9.04 3.39
N HIS A 149 -9.68 -7.73 3.16
CA HIS A 149 -9.92 -6.73 4.21
C HIS A 149 -11.38 -6.39 4.46
N ALA A 150 -12.33 -6.95 3.69
CA ALA A 150 -13.76 -6.68 3.84
C ALA A 150 -14.48 -7.56 4.89
N GLN A 151 -13.79 -8.46 5.59
CA GLN A 151 -14.45 -9.47 6.43
C GLN A 151 -14.18 -9.37 7.94
N HIS A 152 -13.71 -8.24 8.46
CA HIS A 152 -13.58 -8.06 9.91
C HIS A 152 -14.36 -6.84 10.42
N GLN A 153 -15.69 -6.84 10.21
CA GLN A 153 -16.61 -6.02 10.97
C GLN A 153 -17.87 -6.85 11.27
N HIS A 154 -17.81 -7.57 12.36
CA HIS A 154 -18.98 -7.98 13.15
C HIS A 154 -18.68 -7.69 14.62
#